data_25a64eb675d6a677946077056bacb748
#
_entry.id   25a64eb675d6a677946077056bacb748
#
_cell.length_a   1.000
_cell.length_b   1.000
_cell.length_c   1.000
_cell.angle_alpha   90.00
_cell.angle_beta   90.00
_cell.angle_gamma   90.00
#
_symmetry.space_group_name_H-M   'P 1'
#
loop_
_entity.id
_entity.type
_entity.pdbx_description
1 polymer ?
#
loop_
_entity_poly.entity_id
_entity_poly.type
_entity_poly.pdbx_seq_one_letter_code
_entity_poly.pdbx_strand_id
1 'polypeptide(L)'
;LGEYSALVCAGVIDFKDAIKLVELRGKLMQQAVPEGTGAMYAIIGLDNEAIINACKQAEQGEVVSAVNFNSPGQVVIAGAKEAVERAAALCKEAGAKRALPLAVSVPSHCALMKPAAEQLAVTLEGITLNAPATPVLNNVDVKAETESAEIRTALIRQLYSPVRWTETVEKMAQDGVEVLVEIGPGKVLNGLTKRIVAELQATSVNDVASLDAVEALLA
;
A
#
# COMPACT_ATOMS: atom_id res chain seq x y z
N LEU A 1 2.80 -2.37 1.60
CA LEU A 1 4.22 -2.06 1.80
C LEU A 1 4.96 -3.31 2.27
N GLY A 2 6.09 -3.65 1.62
CA GLY A 2 6.93 -4.78 2.04
C GLY A 2 6.34 -6.18 1.83
N GLU A 3 5.21 -6.33 1.15
CA GLU A 3 4.53 -7.62 0.99
C GLU A 3 5.41 -8.66 0.28
N TYR A 4 6.12 -8.27 -0.77
CA TYR A 4 7.07 -9.18 -1.44
C TYR A 4 8.21 -9.63 -0.52
N SER A 5 8.74 -8.74 0.31
CA SER A 5 9.75 -9.09 1.32
C SER A 5 9.18 -10.05 2.37
N ALA A 6 7.95 -9.79 2.83
CA ALA A 6 7.25 -10.67 3.77
C ALA A 6 7.00 -12.07 3.16
N LEU A 7 6.58 -12.14 1.90
CA LEU A 7 6.38 -13.40 1.19
C LEU A 7 7.69 -14.20 1.01
N VAL A 8 8.82 -13.51 0.80
CA VAL A 8 10.14 -14.18 0.79
C VAL A 8 10.47 -14.72 2.16
N CYS A 9 10.33 -13.92 3.22
CA CYS A 9 10.60 -14.35 4.59
C CYS A 9 9.68 -15.49 5.06
N ALA A 10 8.44 -15.52 4.57
CA ALA A 10 7.49 -16.60 4.84
C ALA A 10 7.69 -17.85 3.98
N GLY A 11 8.71 -17.88 3.10
CA GLY A 11 9.03 -19.01 2.24
C GLY A 11 8.09 -19.20 1.04
N VAL A 12 7.26 -18.20 0.73
CA VAL A 12 6.28 -18.27 -0.38
C VAL A 12 6.96 -18.14 -1.73
N ILE A 13 7.88 -17.20 -1.88
CA ILE A 13 8.57 -16.91 -3.14
C ILE A 13 10.09 -16.92 -2.92
N ASP A 14 10.84 -17.49 -3.86
CA ASP A 14 12.30 -17.46 -3.84
C ASP A 14 12.81 -16.01 -3.97
N PHE A 15 13.87 -15.68 -3.24
CA PHE A 15 14.45 -14.34 -3.22
C PHE A 15 14.87 -13.85 -4.61
N LYS A 16 15.47 -14.75 -5.43
CA LYS A 16 15.93 -14.36 -6.77
C LYS A 16 14.76 -14.07 -7.72
N ASP A 17 13.67 -14.80 -7.57
CA ASP A 17 12.45 -14.56 -8.35
C ASP A 17 11.73 -13.30 -7.85
N ALA A 18 11.67 -13.09 -6.54
CA ALA A 18 11.08 -11.88 -5.96
C ALA A 18 11.79 -10.60 -6.44
N ILE A 19 13.14 -10.57 -6.47
CA ILE A 19 13.90 -9.41 -6.95
C ILE A 19 13.57 -9.09 -8.41
N LYS A 20 13.57 -10.09 -9.29
CA LYS A 20 13.22 -9.91 -10.70
C LYS A 20 11.78 -9.43 -10.87
N LEU A 21 10.87 -9.99 -10.05
CA LEU A 21 9.46 -9.66 -10.10
C LEU A 21 9.19 -8.21 -9.66
N VAL A 22 9.83 -7.74 -8.59
CA VAL A 22 9.65 -6.34 -8.13
C VAL A 22 10.30 -5.34 -9.09
N GLU A 23 11.43 -5.69 -9.72
CA GLU A 23 12.03 -4.88 -10.78
C GLU A 23 11.07 -4.77 -11.99
N LEU A 24 10.55 -5.89 -12.44
CA LEU A 24 9.57 -5.92 -13.55
C LEU A 24 8.31 -5.11 -13.18
N ARG A 25 7.76 -5.33 -11.97
CA ARG A 25 6.61 -4.58 -11.46
C ARG A 25 6.83 -3.08 -11.54
N GLY A 26 7.98 -2.60 -11.08
CA GLY A 26 8.34 -1.18 -11.15
C GLY A 26 8.38 -0.65 -12.58
N LYS A 27 8.99 -1.40 -13.51
CA LYS A 27 9.05 -1.05 -14.94
C LYS A 27 7.67 -1.00 -15.58
N LEU A 28 6.83 -2.01 -15.33
CA LEU A 28 5.46 -2.07 -15.87
C LEU A 28 4.59 -0.92 -15.34
N MET A 29 4.69 -0.60 -14.06
CA MET A 29 3.97 0.53 -13.46
C MET A 29 4.42 1.87 -14.08
N GLN A 30 5.71 2.06 -14.29
CA GLN A 30 6.26 3.27 -14.93
C GLN A 30 5.79 3.41 -16.40
N GLN A 31 5.58 2.28 -17.10
CA GLN A 31 5.13 2.26 -18.50
C GLN A 31 3.61 2.37 -18.65
N ALA A 32 2.85 2.10 -17.59
CA ALA A 32 1.39 2.05 -17.65
C ALA A 32 0.74 3.41 -17.93
N VAL A 33 1.41 4.50 -17.55
CA VAL A 33 0.89 5.86 -17.71
C VAL A 33 2.01 6.76 -18.24
N PRO A 34 1.76 7.57 -19.28
CA PRO A 34 2.74 8.53 -19.77
C PRO A 34 3.20 9.48 -18.65
N GLU A 35 4.49 9.82 -18.66
CA GLU A 35 5.05 10.71 -17.65
C GLU A 35 4.33 12.06 -17.62
N GLY A 36 4.00 12.53 -16.42
CA GLY A 36 3.32 13.81 -16.20
C GLY A 36 1.80 13.80 -16.39
N THR A 37 1.19 12.66 -16.82
CA THR A 37 -0.27 12.54 -16.98
C THR A 37 -0.97 11.96 -15.76
N GLY A 38 -0.24 11.36 -14.82
CA GLY A 38 -0.74 10.88 -13.55
C GLY A 38 -0.32 11.79 -12.39
N ALA A 39 -1.07 11.73 -11.29
CA ALA A 39 -0.74 12.44 -10.06
C ALA A 39 -1.19 11.66 -8.82
N MET A 40 -0.57 11.99 -7.68
CA MET A 40 -1.00 11.53 -6.36
C MET A 40 -0.97 12.72 -5.38
N TYR A 41 -1.98 12.80 -4.52
CA TYR A 41 -2.09 13.83 -3.48
C TYR A 41 -2.40 13.21 -2.13
N ALA A 42 -1.72 13.68 -1.07
CA ALA A 42 -2.06 13.36 0.30
C ALA A 42 -3.13 14.31 0.81
N ILE A 43 -4.27 13.78 1.22
CA ILE A 43 -5.38 14.50 1.84
C ILE A 43 -5.30 14.29 3.35
N ILE A 44 -5.25 15.40 4.09
CA ILE A 44 -5.08 15.39 5.54
C ILE A 44 -6.25 16.08 6.23
N GLY A 45 -6.80 15.42 7.26
CA GLY A 45 -7.80 15.99 8.15
C GLY A 45 -9.22 16.00 7.59
N LEU A 46 -9.53 15.07 6.70
CA LEU A 46 -10.88 14.80 6.18
C LEU A 46 -11.18 13.29 6.35
N ASP A 47 -12.43 12.95 6.54
CA ASP A 47 -12.87 11.56 6.65
C ASP A 47 -12.84 10.83 5.31
N ASN A 48 -12.76 9.48 5.37
CA ASN A 48 -12.62 8.65 4.19
C ASN A 48 -13.81 8.76 3.22
N GLU A 49 -15.03 8.85 3.74
CA GLU A 49 -16.25 8.90 2.93
C GLU A 49 -16.32 10.20 2.13
N ALA A 50 -16.02 11.33 2.76
CA ALA A 50 -15.94 12.62 2.08
C ALA A 50 -14.87 12.62 0.99
N ILE A 51 -13.70 12.02 1.22
CA ILE A 51 -12.63 11.90 0.21
C ILE A 51 -13.09 11.02 -0.96
N ILE A 52 -13.72 9.86 -0.69
CA ILE A 52 -14.25 8.97 -1.73
C ILE A 52 -15.31 9.68 -2.57
N ASN A 53 -16.19 10.44 -1.93
CA ASN A 53 -17.22 11.20 -2.63
C ASN A 53 -16.63 12.33 -3.48
N ALA A 54 -15.61 13.03 -2.99
CA ALA A 54 -14.88 14.04 -3.77
C ALA A 54 -14.22 13.41 -5.01
N CYS A 55 -13.59 12.24 -4.87
CA CYS A 55 -13.03 11.50 -6.01
C CYS A 55 -14.12 11.17 -7.05
N LYS A 56 -15.26 10.60 -6.63
CA LYS A 56 -16.37 10.27 -7.54
C LYS A 56 -16.89 11.49 -8.31
N GLN A 57 -17.03 12.64 -7.64
CA GLN A 57 -17.45 13.88 -8.29
C GLN A 57 -16.41 14.43 -9.28
N ALA A 58 -15.13 14.18 -9.00
CA ALA A 58 -14.02 14.65 -9.82
C ALA A 58 -13.73 13.78 -11.05
N GLU A 59 -14.27 12.56 -11.13
CA GLU A 59 -13.99 11.60 -12.24
C GLU A 59 -14.25 12.23 -13.62
N GLN A 60 -15.45 12.72 -13.87
CA GLN A 60 -15.82 13.38 -15.14
C GLN A 60 -15.29 12.66 -16.40
N GLY A 61 -15.28 11.32 -16.37
CA GLY A 61 -14.76 10.47 -17.44
C GLY A 61 -13.26 10.12 -17.31
N GLU A 62 -12.57 10.59 -16.30
CA GLU A 62 -11.17 10.27 -15.99
C GLU A 62 -11.07 9.47 -14.69
N VAL A 63 -9.96 8.76 -14.52
CA VAL A 63 -9.72 7.96 -13.31
C VAL A 63 -9.19 8.82 -12.19
N VAL A 64 -9.85 8.81 -11.04
CA VAL A 64 -9.33 9.27 -9.75
C VAL A 64 -9.96 8.48 -8.62
N SER A 65 -9.19 8.07 -7.63
CA SER A 65 -9.70 7.32 -6.47
C SER A 65 -8.84 7.50 -5.23
N ALA A 66 -9.43 7.21 -4.07
CA ALA A 66 -8.69 7.05 -2.83
C ALA A 66 -7.92 5.73 -2.87
N VAL A 67 -6.60 5.80 -2.72
CA VAL A 67 -5.69 4.66 -2.99
C VAL A 67 -4.84 4.21 -1.80
N ASN A 68 -4.58 5.06 -0.81
CA ASN A 68 -3.90 4.65 0.42
C ASN A 68 -4.65 5.18 1.63
N PHE A 69 -5.24 4.29 2.39
CA PHE A 69 -5.85 4.59 3.68
C PHE A 69 -4.79 4.40 4.77
N ASN A 70 -3.97 5.42 4.96
CA ASN A 70 -2.75 5.32 5.78
C ASN A 70 -3.02 5.39 7.29
N SER A 71 -3.94 6.24 7.70
CA SER A 71 -4.41 6.36 9.09
C SER A 71 -5.69 7.19 9.12
N PRO A 72 -6.45 7.23 10.22
CA PRO A 72 -7.58 8.14 10.35
C PRO A 72 -7.20 9.57 9.97
N GLY A 73 -7.93 10.16 9.02
CA GLY A 73 -7.67 11.50 8.50
C GLY A 73 -6.41 11.67 7.65
N GLN A 74 -5.81 10.58 7.16
CA GLN A 74 -4.69 10.63 6.22
C GLN A 74 -4.89 9.61 5.10
N VAL A 75 -5.31 10.10 3.93
CA VAL A 75 -5.59 9.29 2.74
C VAL A 75 -4.84 9.86 1.54
N VAL A 76 -4.36 9.00 0.65
CA VAL A 76 -3.81 9.41 -0.64
C VAL A 76 -4.84 9.16 -1.72
N ILE A 77 -5.00 10.11 -2.63
CA ILE A 77 -5.78 9.98 -3.87
C ILE A 77 -4.83 9.91 -5.06
N ALA A 78 -5.20 9.15 -6.09
CA ALA A 78 -4.39 8.97 -7.30
C ALA A 78 -5.25 8.79 -8.54
N GLY A 79 -4.71 9.15 -9.69
CA GLY A 79 -5.39 9.03 -10.98
C GLY A 79 -4.80 9.91 -12.06
N ALA A 80 -5.61 10.27 -13.04
CA ALA A 80 -5.29 11.28 -14.04
C ALA A 80 -5.06 12.63 -13.36
N LYS A 81 -4.05 13.36 -13.80
CA LYS A 81 -3.58 14.59 -13.14
C LYS A 81 -4.71 15.59 -12.90
N GLU A 82 -5.45 15.91 -13.94
CA GLU A 82 -6.54 16.90 -13.88
C GLU A 82 -7.67 16.45 -12.94
N ALA A 83 -8.02 15.17 -12.96
CA ALA A 83 -9.03 14.60 -12.07
C ALA A 83 -8.58 14.61 -10.60
N VAL A 84 -7.30 14.31 -10.34
CA VAL A 84 -6.72 14.37 -8.99
C VAL A 84 -6.69 15.82 -8.48
N GLU A 85 -6.33 16.78 -9.31
CA GLU A 85 -6.35 18.20 -8.95
C GLU A 85 -7.76 18.69 -8.62
N ARG A 86 -8.79 18.28 -9.41
CA ARG A 86 -10.21 18.57 -9.10
C ARG A 86 -10.63 17.93 -7.77
N ALA A 87 -10.29 16.66 -7.57
CA ALA A 87 -10.60 15.95 -6.32
C ALA A 87 -9.94 16.61 -5.10
N ALA A 88 -8.69 17.04 -5.23
CA ALA A 88 -7.98 17.76 -4.18
C ALA A 88 -8.64 19.11 -3.83
N ALA A 89 -9.14 19.85 -4.84
CA ALA A 89 -9.90 21.07 -4.62
C ALA A 89 -11.22 20.78 -3.87
N LEU A 90 -12.01 19.79 -4.32
CA LEU A 90 -13.23 19.37 -3.65
C LEU A 90 -12.98 18.89 -2.20
N CYS A 91 -11.88 18.18 -1.95
CA CYS A 91 -11.50 17.79 -0.59
C CYS A 91 -11.23 19.02 0.30
N LYS A 92 -10.59 20.06 -0.24
CA LYS A 92 -10.36 21.32 0.50
C LYS A 92 -11.67 22.05 0.80
N GLU A 93 -12.57 22.13 -0.16
CA GLU A 93 -13.91 22.71 0.02
C GLU A 93 -14.72 21.93 1.08
N ALA A 94 -14.56 20.61 1.13
CA ALA A 94 -15.17 19.74 2.13
C ALA A 94 -14.51 19.84 3.52
N GLY A 95 -13.44 20.64 3.69
CA GLY A 95 -12.82 20.89 4.99
C GLY A 95 -11.49 20.16 5.24
N ALA A 96 -10.87 19.58 4.22
CA ALA A 96 -9.52 18.99 4.37
C ALA A 96 -8.51 20.08 4.83
N LYS A 97 -7.77 19.77 5.89
CA LYS A 97 -6.72 20.68 6.42
C LYS A 97 -5.61 20.91 5.41
N ARG A 98 -5.25 19.88 4.64
CA ARG A 98 -4.22 19.95 3.60
C ARG A 98 -4.55 19.00 2.46
N ALA A 99 -4.20 19.40 1.24
CA ALA A 99 -4.11 18.56 0.05
C ALA A 99 -2.74 18.83 -0.56
N LEU A 100 -1.83 17.88 -0.49
CA LEU A 100 -0.41 18.04 -0.82
C LEU A 100 -0.03 17.15 -1.99
N PRO A 101 0.51 17.69 -3.09
CA PRO A 101 1.03 16.86 -4.17
C PRO A 101 2.20 16.01 -3.68
N LEU A 102 2.26 14.76 -4.12
CA LEU A 102 3.37 13.87 -3.86
C LEU A 102 4.33 13.89 -5.05
N ALA A 103 5.63 13.89 -4.78
CA ALA A 103 6.68 13.84 -5.80
C ALA A 103 6.84 12.39 -6.33
N VAL A 104 5.80 11.88 -7.00
CA VAL A 104 5.76 10.55 -7.61
C VAL A 104 5.32 10.65 -9.05
N SER A 105 5.89 9.80 -9.91
CA SER A 105 5.63 9.79 -11.35
C SER A 105 4.50 8.83 -11.77
N VAL A 106 4.08 7.93 -10.88
CA VAL A 106 3.12 6.87 -11.19
C VAL A 106 1.92 6.94 -10.26
N PRO A 107 0.69 7.05 -10.80
CA PRO A 107 -0.55 7.02 -10.01
C PRO A 107 -0.87 5.58 -9.57
N SER A 108 -0.16 5.11 -8.54
CA SER A 108 -0.25 3.73 -8.05
C SER A 108 -1.61 3.42 -7.42
N HIS A 109 -1.98 2.15 -7.41
CA HIS A 109 -3.15 1.61 -6.70
C HIS A 109 -4.52 2.08 -7.22
N CYS A 110 -4.60 2.59 -8.44
CA CYS A 110 -5.85 2.95 -9.12
C CYS A 110 -6.01 2.19 -10.45
N ALA A 111 -7.16 2.36 -11.09
CA ALA A 111 -7.51 1.65 -12.32
C ALA A 111 -6.52 1.85 -13.48
N LEU A 112 -5.74 2.94 -13.49
CA LEU A 112 -4.69 3.18 -14.49
C LEU A 112 -3.56 2.15 -14.45
N MET A 113 -3.43 1.39 -13.35
CA MET A 113 -2.42 0.32 -13.22
C MET A 113 -2.88 -1.03 -13.74
N LYS A 114 -4.13 -1.18 -14.23
CA LYS A 114 -4.62 -2.47 -14.78
C LYS A 114 -3.75 -3.04 -15.90
N PRO A 115 -3.28 -2.25 -16.90
CA PRO A 115 -2.41 -2.79 -17.93
C PRO A 115 -1.08 -3.36 -17.41
N ALA A 116 -0.51 -2.72 -16.38
CA ALA A 116 0.68 -3.24 -15.69
C ALA A 116 0.38 -4.54 -14.94
N ALA A 117 -0.79 -4.63 -14.30
CA ALA A 117 -1.23 -5.83 -13.59
C ALA A 117 -1.44 -7.02 -14.51
N GLU A 118 -2.03 -6.81 -15.69
CA GLU A 118 -2.23 -7.85 -16.70
C GLU A 118 -0.90 -8.41 -17.22
N GLN A 119 0.08 -7.56 -17.47
CA GLN A 119 1.41 -7.98 -17.89
C GLN A 119 2.18 -8.69 -16.75
N LEU A 120 2.05 -8.21 -15.51
CA LEU A 120 2.65 -8.86 -14.35
C LEU A 120 2.04 -10.26 -14.12
N ALA A 121 0.73 -10.42 -14.37
CA ALA A 121 0.03 -11.70 -14.24
C ALA A 121 0.68 -12.79 -15.10
N VAL A 122 1.04 -12.48 -16.34
CA VAL A 122 1.73 -13.43 -17.24
C VAL A 122 3.05 -13.92 -16.63
N THR A 123 3.83 -13.02 -16.04
CA THR A 123 5.09 -13.43 -15.41
C THR A 123 4.85 -14.23 -14.13
N LEU A 124 3.85 -13.86 -13.35
CA LEU A 124 3.48 -14.56 -12.12
C LEU A 124 3.02 -16.01 -12.37
N GLU A 125 2.45 -16.32 -13.53
CA GLU A 125 2.09 -17.72 -13.90
C GLU A 125 3.30 -18.65 -13.89
N GLY A 126 4.47 -18.15 -14.27
CA GLY A 126 5.73 -18.91 -14.27
C GLY A 126 6.47 -18.97 -12.93
N ILE A 127 5.99 -18.25 -11.92
CA ILE A 127 6.62 -18.20 -10.60
C ILE A 127 5.99 -19.26 -9.67
N THR A 128 6.83 -20.06 -9.04
CA THR A 128 6.39 -20.98 -7.98
C THR A 128 6.08 -20.21 -6.71
N LEU A 129 4.86 -20.36 -6.21
CA LEU A 129 4.42 -19.83 -4.92
C LEU A 129 4.09 -21.00 -3.98
N ASN A 130 4.75 -21.05 -2.84
CA ASN A 130 4.51 -22.06 -1.80
C ASN A 130 3.50 -21.54 -0.77
N ALA A 131 2.96 -22.44 0.06
CA ALA A 131 2.20 -22.02 1.22
C ALA A 131 3.10 -21.27 2.22
N PRO A 132 2.61 -20.17 2.82
CA PRO A 132 3.41 -19.39 3.76
C PRO A 132 3.64 -20.14 5.07
N ALA A 133 4.90 -20.16 5.54
CA ALA A 133 5.25 -20.71 6.87
C ALA A 133 4.79 -19.79 8.01
N THR A 134 4.59 -18.50 7.73
CA THR A 134 4.08 -17.49 8.65
C THR A 134 3.01 -16.68 7.91
N PRO A 135 1.88 -16.33 8.55
CA PRO A 135 0.83 -15.56 7.90
C PRO A 135 1.34 -14.22 7.37
N VAL A 136 1.01 -13.90 6.12
CA VAL A 136 1.32 -12.61 5.48
C VAL A 136 0.00 -11.93 5.12
N LEU A 137 -0.32 -10.82 5.79
CA LEU A 137 -1.50 -10.03 5.49
C LEU A 137 -1.28 -9.20 4.22
N ASN A 138 -2.14 -9.39 3.22
CA ASN A 138 -2.17 -8.53 2.06
C ASN A 138 -2.96 -7.25 2.33
N ASN A 139 -2.62 -6.15 1.69
CA ASN A 139 -3.32 -4.87 1.88
C ASN A 139 -4.57 -4.70 1.01
N VAL A 140 -4.83 -5.63 0.09
CA VAL A 140 -5.99 -5.56 -0.81
C VAL A 140 -7.26 -6.01 -0.11
N ASP A 141 -7.19 -7.19 0.53
CA ASP A 141 -8.33 -7.85 1.17
C ASP A 141 -8.25 -7.86 2.70
N VAL A 142 -7.10 -7.45 3.26
CA VAL A 142 -6.78 -7.53 4.70
C VAL A 142 -6.88 -8.98 5.19
N LYS A 143 -6.29 -9.88 4.41
CA LYS A 143 -6.31 -11.33 4.63
C LYS A 143 -4.92 -11.92 4.56
N ALA A 144 -4.71 -13.02 5.28
CA ALA A 144 -3.57 -13.90 5.13
C ALA A 144 -4.00 -15.10 4.25
N GLU A 145 -3.68 -15.06 2.97
CA GLU A 145 -3.97 -16.11 2.03
C GLU A 145 -2.94 -17.25 2.17
N THR A 146 -3.38 -18.51 2.05
CA THR A 146 -2.52 -19.70 2.15
C THR A 146 -2.34 -20.40 0.81
N GLU A 147 -3.33 -20.26 -0.08
CA GLU A 147 -3.32 -20.91 -1.37
C GLU A 147 -2.56 -20.09 -2.41
N SER A 148 -1.69 -20.74 -3.17
CA SER A 148 -0.85 -20.07 -4.19
C SER A 148 -1.67 -19.27 -5.21
N ALA A 149 -2.84 -19.77 -5.60
CA ALA A 149 -3.73 -19.08 -6.55
C ALA A 149 -4.30 -17.78 -5.96
N GLU A 150 -4.65 -17.77 -4.68
CA GLU A 150 -5.19 -16.60 -3.98
C GLU A 150 -4.10 -15.55 -3.75
N ILE A 151 -2.90 -15.99 -3.32
CA ILE A 151 -1.73 -15.11 -3.19
C ILE A 151 -1.40 -14.44 -4.53
N ARG A 152 -1.38 -15.22 -5.62
CA ARG A 152 -1.15 -14.70 -6.98
C ARG A 152 -2.18 -13.65 -7.36
N THR A 153 -3.45 -13.94 -7.12
CA THR A 153 -4.56 -13.03 -7.40
C THR A 153 -4.44 -11.73 -6.60
N ALA A 154 -4.08 -11.83 -5.31
CA ALA A 154 -3.87 -10.65 -4.45
C ALA A 154 -2.70 -9.79 -4.95
N LEU A 155 -1.57 -10.40 -5.36
CA LEU A 155 -0.40 -9.70 -5.91
C LEU A 155 -0.72 -8.96 -7.22
N ILE A 156 -1.56 -9.53 -8.09
CA ILE A 156 -2.02 -8.88 -9.32
C ILE A 156 -2.93 -7.69 -8.98
N ARG A 157 -3.91 -7.90 -8.13
CA ARG A 157 -4.87 -6.87 -7.69
C ARG A 157 -4.21 -5.72 -6.93
N GLN A 158 -3.11 -5.97 -6.24
CA GLN A 158 -2.35 -4.98 -5.49
C GLN A 158 -1.96 -3.75 -6.32
N LEU A 159 -1.72 -3.91 -7.64
CA LEU A 159 -1.31 -2.80 -8.49
C LEU A 159 -2.39 -1.74 -8.66
N TYR A 160 -3.66 -2.17 -8.74
CA TYR A 160 -4.81 -1.30 -9.04
C TYR A 160 -5.88 -1.24 -7.95
N SER A 161 -5.60 -1.82 -6.78
CA SER A 161 -6.50 -1.80 -5.62
C SER A 161 -5.92 -0.95 -4.49
N PRO A 162 -6.77 -0.35 -3.64
CA PRO A 162 -6.31 0.47 -2.53
C PRO A 162 -5.45 -0.29 -1.53
N VAL A 163 -4.51 0.43 -0.91
CA VAL A 163 -3.77 -0.02 0.26
C VAL A 163 -4.60 0.28 1.52
N ARG A 164 -5.16 -0.73 2.13
CA ARG A 164 -6.01 -0.66 3.31
C ARG A 164 -5.17 -0.78 4.60
N TRP A 165 -4.20 0.13 4.76
CA TRP A 165 -3.21 0.04 5.83
C TRP A 165 -3.86 0.20 7.22
N THR A 166 -4.79 1.13 7.37
CA THR A 166 -5.53 1.32 8.64
C THR A 166 -6.19 0.00 9.06
N GLU A 167 -6.98 -0.61 8.19
CA GLU A 167 -7.66 -1.87 8.47
C GLU A 167 -6.69 -3.04 8.70
N THR A 168 -5.54 -3.03 8.01
CA THR A 168 -4.48 -4.05 8.22
C THR A 168 -3.91 -3.97 9.63
N VAL A 169 -3.64 -2.77 10.14
CA VAL A 169 -3.15 -2.60 11.53
C VAL A 169 -4.22 -2.94 12.55
N GLU A 170 -5.47 -2.51 12.33
CA GLU A 170 -6.62 -2.87 13.17
C GLU A 170 -6.83 -4.39 13.24
N LYS A 171 -6.71 -5.08 12.08
CA LYS A 171 -6.81 -6.54 12.01
C LYS A 171 -5.71 -7.23 12.81
N MET A 172 -4.46 -6.77 12.69
CA MET A 172 -3.34 -7.32 13.48
C MET A 172 -3.60 -7.17 14.99
N ALA A 173 -4.08 -6.01 15.43
CA ALA A 173 -4.44 -5.78 16.82
C ALA A 173 -5.58 -6.71 17.29
N GLN A 174 -6.63 -6.88 16.47
CA GLN A 174 -7.75 -7.81 16.75
C GLN A 174 -7.29 -9.26 16.82
N ASP A 175 -6.27 -9.62 16.06
CA ASP A 175 -5.67 -10.98 16.07
C ASP A 175 -4.70 -11.20 17.25
N GLY A 176 -4.56 -10.22 18.15
CA GLY A 176 -3.74 -10.31 19.36
C GLY A 176 -2.27 -9.93 19.17
N VAL A 177 -1.93 -9.25 18.08
CA VAL A 177 -0.57 -8.69 17.91
C VAL A 177 -0.40 -7.52 18.87
N GLU A 178 0.65 -7.55 19.69
CA GLU A 178 0.97 -6.52 20.69
C GLU A 178 2.10 -5.60 20.22
N VAL A 179 3.02 -6.11 19.39
CA VAL A 179 4.20 -5.39 18.93
C VAL A 179 4.31 -5.44 17.42
N LEU A 180 4.48 -4.27 16.80
CA LEU A 180 4.81 -4.13 15.37
C LEU A 180 6.25 -3.62 15.21
N VAL A 181 7.03 -4.33 14.41
CA VAL A 181 8.42 -3.97 14.09
C VAL A 181 8.52 -3.64 12.61
N GLU A 182 8.74 -2.35 12.29
CA GLU A 182 9.01 -1.92 10.91
C GLU A 182 10.47 -2.25 10.58
N ILE A 183 10.67 -3.23 9.68
CA ILE A 183 12.02 -3.64 9.26
C ILE A 183 12.34 -3.01 7.90
N GLY A 184 13.33 -2.12 7.87
CA GLY A 184 13.75 -1.43 6.64
C GLY A 184 14.21 0.01 6.86
N PRO A 185 14.53 0.72 5.75
CA PRO A 185 15.07 2.07 5.83
C PRO A 185 13.97 3.10 6.09
N GLY A 186 13.62 3.34 7.34
CA GLY A 186 12.64 4.37 7.69
C GLY A 186 11.84 4.08 8.95
N LYS A 187 10.88 4.96 9.24
CA LYS A 187 10.03 4.90 10.46
C LYS A 187 8.59 5.36 10.16
N VAL A 188 8.16 5.25 8.90
CA VAL A 188 6.87 5.80 8.46
C VAL A 188 5.72 4.98 9.01
N LEU A 189 5.80 3.66 8.90
CA LEU A 189 4.74 2.76 9.36
C LEU A 189 4.60 2.75 10.87
N ASN A 190 5.71 2.85 11.59
CA ASN A 190 5.72 3.03 13.04
C ASN A 190 4.91 4.28 13.44
N GLY A 191 5.12 5.41 12.77
CA GLY A 191 4.36 6.64 13.03
C GLY A 191 2.87 6.53 12.68
N LEU A 192 2.50 5.74 11.67
CA LEU A 192 1.12 5.48 11.29
C LEU A 192 0.43 4.55 12.30
N THR A 193 1.09 3.49 12.73
CA THR A 193 0.56 2.52 13.70
C THR A 193 0.03 3.22 14.95
N LYS A 194 0.81 4.13 15.53
CA LYS A 194 0.43 4.89 16.74
C LYS A 194 -0.81 5.77 16.54
N ARG A 195 -1.15 6.14 15.32
CA ARG A 195 -2.36 6.91 14.99
C ARG A 195 -3.57 6.03 14.74
N ILE A 196 -3.36 4.75 14.42
CA ILE A 196 -4.41 3.78 14.12
C ILE A 196 -4.85 3.09 15.41
N VAL A 197 -3.90 2.45 16.11
CA VAL A 197 -4.13 1.76 17.38
C VAL A 197 -3.06 2.22 18.37
N ALA A 198 -3.43 3.09 19.29
CA ALA A 198 -2.50 3.74 20.21
C ALA A 198 -1.84 2.76 21.21
N GLU A 199 -2.53 1.66 21.50
CA GLU A 199 -2.11 0.61 22.42
C GLU A 199 -1.04 -0.31 21.85
N LEU A 200 -0.93 -0.42 20.52
CA LEU A 200 0.10 -1.21 19.88
C LEU A 200 1.48 -0.60 20.09
N GLN A 201 2.39 -1.42 20.57
CA GLN A 201 3.80 -1.06 20.59
C GLN A 201 4.33 -1.08 19.17
N ALA A 202 4.93 0.03 18.71
CA ALA A 202 5.49 0.14 17.39
C ALA A 202 6.93 0.65 17.46
N THR A 203 7.84 -0.09 16.83
CA THR A 203 9.26 0.21 16.78
C THR A 203 9.81 -0.06 15.37
N SER A 204 11.08 0.24 15.13
CA SER A 204 11.70 0.04 13.82
C SER A 204 13.12 -0.50 13.95
N VAL A 205 13.52 -1.34 13.00
CA VAL A 205 14.89 -1.84 12.82
C VAL A 205 15.44 -1.35 11.50
N ASN A 206 16.43 -0.46 11.58
CA ASN A 206 17.11 0.09 10.41
C ASN A 206 18.63 0.14 10.54
N ASP A 207 19.17 -0.23 11.71
CA ASP A 207 20.60 -0.34 12.03
C ASP A 207 20.81 -1.37 13.15
N VAL A 208 22.08 -1.64 13.50
CA VAL A 208 22.44 -2.62 14.54
C VAL A 208 21.91 -2.19 15.92
N ALA A 209 22.01 -0.92 16.27
CA ALA A 209 21.58 -0.45 17.58
C ALA A 209 20.04 -0.59 17.78
N SER A 210 19.27 -0.38 16.72
CA SER A 210 17.82 -0.58 16.74
C SER A 210 17.44 -2.07 16.76
N LEU A 211 18.27 -2.95 16.21
CA LEU A 211 18.08 -4.40 16.32
C LEU A 211 18.25 -4.87 17.78
N ASP A 212 19.35 -4.47 18.42
CA ASP A 212 19.61 -4.80 19.85
C ASP A 212 18.45 -4.35 20.74
N ALA A 213 17.90 -3.15 20.46
CA ALA A 213 16.76 -2.62 21.22
C ALA A 213 15.47 -3.44 21.02
N VAL A 214 15.24 -3.98 19.82
CA VAL A 214 14.08 -4.84 19.53
C VAL A 214 14.25 -6.23 20.14
N GLU A 215 15.45 -6.80 20.10
CA GLU A 215 15.73 -8.08 20.77
C GLU A 215 15.45 -7.98 22.28
N ALA A 216 15.87 -6.89 22.91
CA ALA A 216 15.58 -6.64 24.33
C ALA A 216 14.08 -6.41 24.63
N LEU A 217 13.30 -5.94 23.66
CA LEU A 217 11.84 -5.74 23.79
C LEU A 217 11.08 -7.07 23.69
N LEU A 218 11.59 -8.03 22.90
CA LEU A 218 10.95 -9.31 22.61
C LEU A 218 11.41 -10.45 23.56
N ALA A 219 12.43 -10.22 24.37
CA ALA A 219 12.95 -11.15 25.37
C ALA A 219 12.09 -11.20 26.63
#